data_b468fdd7e2efd432150b401bca2e76df
#
_entry.id   b468fdd7e2efd432150b401bca2e76df
#
_cell.length_a   1.000
_cell.length_b   1.000
_cell.length_c   1.000
_cell.angle_alpha   90.00
_cell.angle_beta   90.00
_cell.angle_gamma   90.00
#
_symmetry.space_group_name_H-M   'P 1'
#
loop_
_entity.id
_entity.type
_entity.pdbx_description
1 polymer ?
#
loop_
_entity_poly.entity_id
_entity_poly.type
_entity_poly.pdbx_seq_one_letter_code
_entity_poly.pdbx_strand_id
1 'polypeptide(L)'
;AWKGFESSQPILNDEIDSNYPKISSDARWYNPVMHPATASRSAKDCPNANEFLWYLMYGEPHWDPSIWSIMKHLYDGGMWLKKLSVIAKDQHKTLQELKAAAPGETDYTKNYPSAPKIYEAYVKDNTNIKLGKPTNSSDYIFLPTFGYYLAGTGKLTFLGRYGYYWSSTPRPDGGLNAYNLYIRRDKVHVGYGDRTNAHCLWPE
;
A
#
# COMPACT_ATOMS: atom_id res chain seq x y z
N ALA A 1 -12.50 -16.62 -0.18
CA ALA A 1 -13.79 -17.27 -0.37
C ALA A 1 -14.29 -17.88 0.93
N TRP A 2 -15.59 -17.85 1.16
CA TRP A 2 -16.21 -18.46 2.32
C TRP A 2 -15.97 -19.97 2.33
N LYS A 3 -15.52 -20.51 3.45
CA LYS A 3 -15.13 -21.91 3.54
C LYS A 3 -16.19 -22.80 4.20
N GLY A 4 -17.33 -22.24 4.55
CA GLY A 4 -18.47 -22.97 5.12
C GLY A 4 -18.33 -23.37 6.60
N PHE A 5 -17.24 -23.00 7.25
CA PHE A 5 -17.06 -23.26 8.70
C PHE A 5 -17.31 -22.02 9.56
N GLU A 6 -17.55 -20.88 8.94
CA GLU A 6 -18.04 -19.70 9.64
C GLU A 6 -19.53 -19.85 9.97
N SER A 7 -19.93 -19.31 11.11
CA SER A 7 -21.33 -19.35 11.56
C SER A 7 -22.28 -18.52 10.71
N SER A 8 -21.72 -17.57 9.94
CA SER A 8 -22.46 -16.70 9.01
C SER A 8 -21.61 -16.38 7.81
N GLN A 9 -22.24 -16.05 6.69
CA GLN A 9 -21.54 -15.56 5.51
C GLN A 9 -20.90 -14.21 5.82
N PRO A 10 -19.60 -14.01 5.48
CA PRO A 10 -18.94 -12.74 5.66
C PRO A 10 -19.59 -11.62 4.84
N ILE A 11 -19.69 -10.44 5.43
CA ILE A 11 -20.16 -9.23 4.75
C ILE A 11 -18.97 -8.55 4.07
N LEU A 12 -19.19 -8.09 2.83
CA LEU A 12 -18.16 -7.41 2.06
C LEU A 12 -17.99 -5.95 2.50
N ASN A 13 -16.75 -5.54 2.74
CA ASN A 13 -16.35 -4.13 2.95
C ASN A 13 -17.19 -3.36 3.99
N ASP A 14 -17.80 -4.05 4.94
CA ASP A 14 -18.63 -3.42 5.96
C ASP A 14 -17.81 -3.14 7.23
N GLU A 15 -17.49 -1.87 7.45
CA GLU A 15 -16.75 -1.43 8.64
C GLU A 15 -17.56 -1.47 9.93
N ILE A 16 -18.87 -1.57 9.82
CA ILE A 16 -19.78 -1.57 10.98
C ILE A 16 -19.95 -2.99 11.50
N ASP A 17 -19.66 -3.98 10.66
CA ASP A 17 -19.84 -5.39 10.95
C ASP A 17 -18.94 -5.91 12.10
N SER A 18 -19.39 -7.02 12.67
CA SER A 18 -18.65 -7.86 13.63
C SER A 18 -17.31 -8.37 13.09
N ASN A 19 -17.13 -8.36 11.77
CA ASN A 19 -15.91 -8.79 11.08
C ASN A 19 -14.68 -7.90 11.37
N TYR A 20 -14.90 -6.68 11.81
CA TYR A 20 -13.86 -5.76 12.22
C TYR A 20 -13.41 -6.03 13.66
N PRO A 21 -12.11 -5.95 13.94
CA PRO A 21 -11.65 -5.96 15.34
C PRO A 21 -12.13 -4.68 16.03
N LYS A 22 -13.00 -4.82 17.03
CA LYS A 22 -13.62 -3.67 17.74
C LYS A 22 -13.09 -3.49 19.16
N ILE A 23 -12.45 -4.50 19.70
CA ILE A 23 -11.97 -4.53 21.09
C ILE A 23 -10.56 -5.08 21.16
N SER A 24 -9.82 -4.67 22.18
CA SER A 24 -8.41 -5.03 22.35
C SER A 24 -8.15 -6.52 22.61
N SER A 25 -9.17 -7.28 22.98
CA SER A 25 -9.07 -8.74 23.16
C SER A 25 -9.20 -9.52 21.84
N ASP A 26 -9.60 -8.89 20.73
CA ASP A 26 -9.61 -9.54 19.43
C ASP A 26 -8.17 -9.73 18.93
N ALA A 27 -7.80 -10.96 18.56
CA ALA A 27 -6.46 -11.30 18.09
C ALA A 27 -6.01 -10.52 16.84
N ARG A 28 -6.96 -9.93 16.11
CA ARG A 28 -6.70 -9.05 14.95
C ARG A 28 -6.41 -7.60 15.35
N TRP A 29 -6.65 -7.24 16.62
CA TRP A 29 -6.38 -5.91 17.14
C TRP A 29 -4.90 -5.76 17.44
N TYR A 30 -4.26 -4.73 16.89
CA TYR A 30 -2.86 -4.49 17.19
C TYR A 30 -2.66 -4.12 18.66
N ASN A 31 -1.96 -4.96 19.38
CA ASN A 31 -1.56 -4.72 20.76
C ASN A 31 -0.13 -5.27 20.96
N PRO A 32 0.85 -4.40 21.20
CA PRO A 32 2.25 -4.83 21.31
C PRO A 32 2.53 -5.74 22.53
N VAL A 33 1.65 -5.74 23.53
CA VAL A 33 1.80 -6.57 24.73
C VAL A 33 1.10 -7.91 24.59
N MET A 34 -0.18 -7.90 24.17
CA MET A 34 -1.00 -9.12 24.12
C MET A 34 -0.88 -9.84 22.76
N HIS A 35 -0.64 -9.08 21.69
CA HIS A 35 -0.52 -9.59 20.34
C HIS A 35 0.74 -9.00 19.69
N PRO A 36 1.94 -9.38 20.14
CA PRO A 36 3.18 -8.85 19.60
C PRO A 36 3.28 -9.15 18.11
N ALA A 37 3.82 -8.20 17.36
CA ALA A 37 4.03 -8.36 15.94
C ALA A 37 4.99 -9.53 15.68
N THR A 38 4.55 -10.48 14.87
CA THR A 38 5.36 -11.62 14.41
C THR A 38 5.95 -11.35 13.03
N ALA A 39 6.12 -10.08 12.67
CA ALA A 39 6.61 -9.69 11.36
C ALA A 39 8.01 -10.27 11.11
N SER A 40 8.11 -11.14 10.12
CA SER A 40 9.38 -11.74 9.66
C SER A 40 10.15 -10.84 8.70
N ARG A 41 9.58 -9.72 8.28
CA ARG A 41 10.16 -8.79 7.31
C ARG A 41 10.18 -7.36 7.85
N SER A 42 11.14 -6.58 7.38
CA SER A 42 11.30 -5.17 7.74
C SER A 42 10.83 -4.25 6.62
N ALA A 43 10.40 -3.04 6.97
CA ALA A 43 10.11 -2.00 5.98
C ALA A 43 11.31 -1.65 5.09
N LYS A 44 12.55 -1.91 5.54
CA LYS A 44 13.77 -1.73 4.73
C LYS A 44 13.78 -2.56 3.43
N ASP A 45 12.99 -3.65 3.39
CA ASP A 45 12.90 -4.55 2.26
C ASP A 45 11.79 -4.14 1.26
N CYS A 46 11.05 -3.07 1.58
CA CYS A 46 10.03 -2.51 0.71
C CYS A 46 10.65 -1.58 -0.35
N PRO A 47 9.93 -1.30 -1.45
CA PRO A 47 10.33 -0.27 -2.39
C PRO A 47 10.56 1.07 -1.71
N ASN A 48 11.53 1.83 -2.18
CA ASN A 48 11.84 3.16 -1.64
C ASN A 48 10.96 4.26 -2.27
N ALA A 49 11.13 5.50 -1.86
CA ALA A 49 10.35 6.63 -2.36
C ALA A 49 10.50 6.84 -3.89
N ASN A 50 11.71 6.61 -4.43
CA ASN A 50 11.95 6.71 -5.87
C ASN A 50 11.17 5.63 -6.63
N GLU A 51 11.22 4.39 -6.16
CA GLU A 51 10.52 3.25 -6.74
C GLU A 51 9.00 3.46 -6.70
N PHE A 52 8.46 4.07 -5.63
CA PHE A 52 7.04 4.43 -5.58
C PHE A 52 6.62 5.44 -6.64
N LEU A 53 7.48 6.38 -6.98
CA LEU A 53 7.20 7.33 -8.07
C LEU A 53 7.25 6.67 -9.46
N TRP A 54 8.08 5.65 -9.63
CA TRP A 54 8.05 4.82 -10.83
C TRP A 54 6.72 4.07 -10.97
N TYR A 55 6.22 3.47 -9.88
CA TYR A 55 4.88 2.87 -9.89
C TYR A 55 3.78 3.89 -10.20
N LEU A 56 3.87 5.09 -9.61
CA LEU A 56 2.88 6.13 -9.83
C LEU A 56 2.81 6.56 -11.30
N MET A 57 3.98 6.72 -11.95
CA MET A 57 4.07 7.26 -13.31
C MET A 57 3.93 6.20 -14.39
N TYR A 58 4.45 5.00 -14.16
CA TYR A 58 4.58 3.96 -15.19
C TYR A 58 3.97 2.62 -14.79
N GLY A 59 3.34 2.54 -13.63
CA GLY A 59 2.74 1.31 -13.11
C GLY A 59 1.46 0.87 -13.82
N GLU A 60 0.92 1.68 -14.72
CA GLU A 60 -0.33 1.40 -15.45
C GLU A 60 -1.40 0.78 -14.55
N PRO A 61 -1.99 1.54 -13.63
CA PRO A 61 -2.86 1.01 -12.62
C PRO A 61 -4.16 0.42 -13.19
N HIS A 62 -4.54 -0.75 -12.67
CA HIS A 62 -5.83 -1.39 -12.97
C HIS A 62 -6.56 -1.68 -11.66
N TRP A 63 -7.75 -1.15 -11.50
CA TRP A 63 -8.62 -1.50 -10.38
C TRP A 63 -9.36 -2.80 -10.67
N ASP A 64 -9.17 -3.78 -9.81
CA ASP A 64 -9.82 -5.07 -9.91
C ASP A 64 -10.76 -5.26 -8.70
N PRO A 65 -12.09 -5.37 -8.93
CA PRO A 65 -13.07 -5.59 -7.87
C PRO A 65 -13.15 -7.05 -7.42
N SER A 66 -12.19 -7.89 -7.82
CA SER A 66 -12.17 -9.30 -7.43
C SER A 66 -12.18 -9.47 -5.92
N ILE A 67 -12.90 -10.48 -5.48
CA ILE A 67 -13.04 -10.82 -4.07
C ILE A 67 -11.78 -11.53 -3.58
N TRP A 68 -11.28 -11.09 -2.46
CA TRP A 68 -10.20 -11.73 -1.72
C TRP A 68 -10.60 -11.95 -0.25
N SER A 69 -9.89 -12.81 0.45
CA SER A 69 -10.21 -13.13 1.84
C SER A 69 -9.01 -12.94 2.75
N ILE A 70 -9.27 -12.39 3.93
CA ILE A 70 -8.31 -12.31 5.03
C ILE A 70 -9.05 -12.57 6.34
N MET A 71 -8.43 -13.27 7.28
CA MET A 71 -8.99 -13.55 8.61
C MET A 71 -10.40 -14.15 8.54
N LYS A 72 -10.67 -15.01 7.54
CA LYS A 72 -11.96 -15.67 7.26
C LYS A 72 -13.08 -14.74 6.76
N HIS A 73 -12.80 -13.50 6.45
CA HIS A 73 -13.77 -12.55 5.93
C HIS A 73 -13.48 -12.22 4.46
N LEU A 74 -14.53 -11.88 3.73
CA LEU A 74 -14.45 -11.50 2.33
C LEU A 74 -14.39 -9.99 2.19
N TYR A 75 -13.54 -9.55 1.30
CA TYR A 75 -13.39 -8.16 0.88
C TYR A 75 -13.26 -8.12 -0.63
N ASP A 76 -13.44 -6.97 -1.22
CA ASP A 76 -13.18 -6.77 -2.64
C ASP A 76 -12.24 -5.59 -2.87
N GLY A 77 -11.78 -5.50 -4.10
CA GLY A 77 -11.01 -4.37 -4.57
C GLY A 77 -9.52 -4.43 -4.22
N GLY A 78 -8.77 -4.05 -5.20
CA GLY A 78 -7.33 -3.89 -5.14
C GLY A 78 -6.81 -3.29 -6.44
N MET A 79 -5.54 -2.98 -6.43
CA MET A 79 -4.87 -2.34 -7.55
C MET A 79 -3.79 -3.26 -8.11
N TRP A 80 -3.83 -3.50 -9.39
CA TRP A 80 -2.71 -4.05 -10.14
C TRP A 80 -1.78 -2.93 -10.55
N LEU A 81 -0.49 -3.10 -10.31
CA LEU A 81 0.56 -2.22 -10.81
C LEU A 81 1.62 -3.06 -11.52
N LYS A 82 2.19 -2.55 -12.61
CA LYS A 82 3.33 -3.21 -13.26
C LYS A 82 4.46 -3.40 -12.26
N LYS A 83 5.12 -4.55 -12.30
CA LYS A 83 6.33 -4.83 -11.52
C LYS A 83 7.44 -3.83 -11.89
N LEU A 84 8.29 -3.49 -10.93
CA LEU A 84 9.44 -2.62 -11.19
C LEU A 84 10.37 -3.20 -12.26
N SER A 85 10.52 -4.52 -12.32
CA SER A 85 11.30 -5.18 -13.36
C SER A 85 10.76 -4.94 -14.78
N VAL A 86 9.43 -4.89 -14.92
CA VAL A 86 8.77 -4.59 -16.20
C VAL A 86 8.91 -3.10 -16.51
N ILE A 87 8.68 -2.23 -15.52
CA ILE A 87 8.86 -0.78 -15.68
C ILE A 87 10.31 -0.46 -16.10
N ALA A 88 11.28 -1.08 -15.45
CA ALA A 88 12.69 -0.89 -15.78
C ALA A 88 12.97 -1.25 -17.24
N LYS A 89 12.49 -2.42 -17.67
CA LYS A 89 12.62 -2.85 -19.08
C LYS A 89 11.95 -1.88 -20.06
N ASP A 90 10.72 -1.46 -19.78
CA ASP A 90 9.95 -0.56 -20.64
C ASP A 90 10.62 0.82 -20.74
N GLN A 91 11.31 1.25 -19.69
CA GLN A 91 12.01 2.54 -19.61
C GLN A 91 13.50 2.45 -19.98
N HIS A 92 13.96 1.28 -20.46
CA HIS A 92 15.38 1.03 -20.80
C HIS A 92 16.33 1.34 -19.64
N LYS A 93 15.94 0.97 -18.43
CA LYS A 93 16.68 1.16 -17.17
C LYS A 93 16.87 -0.17 -16.44
N THR A 94 17.75 -0.15 -15.47
CA THR A 94 17.95 -1.21 -14.51
C THR A 94 17.12 -0.96 -13.25
N LEU A 95 16.85 -1.99 -12.46
CA LEU A 95 16.22 -1.84 -11.14
C LEU A 95 17.04 -0.94 -10.22
N GLN A 96 18.36 -1.00 -10.34
CA GLN A 96 19.26 -0.16 -9.55
C GLN A 96 19.10 1.34 -9.86
N GLU A 97 18.88 1.69 -11.13
CA GLU A 97 18.61 3.08 -11.54
C GLU A 97 17.24 3.56 -11.05
N LEU A 98 16.22 2.69 -11.13
CA LEU A 98 14.90 3.03 -10.57
C LEU A 98 14.97 3.30 -9.07
N LYS A 99 15.76 2.51 -8.36
CA LYS A 99 16.00 2.66 -6.93
C LYS A 99 16.81 3.90 -6.58
N ALA A 100 17.78 4.27 -7.42
CA ALA A 100 18.67 5.40 -7.20
C ALA A 100 18.01 6.76 -7.41
N ALA A 101 17.09 6.87 -8.38
CA ALA A 101 16.39 8.11 -8.69
C ALA A 101 14.97 7.86 -9.19
N ALA A 102 14.08 8.78 -8.88
CA ALA A 102 12.71 8.82 -9.39
C ALA A 102 12.67 9.27 -10.86
N PRO A 103 11.54 9.14 -11.57
CA PRO A 103 11.36 9.79 -12.84
C PRO A 103 11.67 11.30 -12.76
N GLY A 104 12.54 11.80 -13.66
CA GLY A 104 13.04 13.18 -13.59
C GLY A 104 14.33 13.34 -12.78
N GLU A 105 15.01 12.22 -12.49
CA GLU A 105 16.38 12.15 -11.95
C GLU A 105 16.57 12.69 -10.53
N THR A 106 15.49 12.93 -9.78
CA THR A 106 15.59 13.36 -8.39
C THR A 106 15.66 12.16 -7.45
N ASP A 107 16.60 12.18 -6.52
CA ASP A 107 16.70 11.18 -5.43
C ASP A 107 15.93 11.64 -4.20
N TYR A 108 14.77 11.07 -4.03
CA TYR A 108 13.85 11.39 -2.95
C TYR A 108 14.11 10.62 -1.65
N THR A 109 15.05 9.74 -1.66
CA THR A 109 15.53 9.10 -0.44
C THR A 109 16.41 10.03 0.40
N LYS A 110 16.98 11.07 -0.22
CA LYS A 110 17.88 12.04 0.41
C LYS A 110 17.33 13.46 0.45
N ASN A 111 16.53 13.82 -0.54
CA ASN A 111 16.05 15.17 -0.73
C ASN A 111 14.56 15.28 -0.37
N TYR A 112 14.25 15.95 0.72
CA TYR A 112 12.91 16.41 0.97
C TYR A 112 12.74 17.79 0.32
N PRO A 113 11.73 17.96 -0.51
CA PRO A 113 11.51 19.26 -1.13
C PRO A 113 11.12 20.29 -0.10
N SER A 114 11.95 21.27 0.07
CA SER A 114 11.76 22.40 1.01
C SER A 114 10.78 23.46 0.50
N ALA A 115 10.14 23.26 -0.65
CA ALA A 115 9.23 24.25 -1.23
C ALA A 115 7.88 23.63 -1.66
N PRO A 116 6.77 24.38 -1.50
CA PRO A 116 5.42 23.93 -1.89
C PRO A 116 5.28 23.41 -3.32
N LYS A 117 6.03 23.99 -4.27
CA LYS A 117 6.01 23.56 -5.67
C LYS A 117 6.49 22.12 -5.91
N ILE A 118 7.28 21.60 -5.02
CA ILE A 118 7.81 20.23 -5.14
C ILE A 118 6.87 19.26 -4.43
N TYR A 119 6.13 19.70 -3.43
CA TYR A 119 5.05 18.94 -2.83
C TYR A 119 3.98 18.59 -3.88
N GLU A 120 3.66 19.51 -4.79
CA GLU A 120 2.74 19.27 -5.91
C GLU A 120 3.31 18.29 -6.95
N ALA A 121 4.61 18.26 -7.17
CA ALA A 121 5.25 17.27 -8.03
C ALA A 121 5.29 15.87 -7.41
N TYR A 122 5.30 15.78 -6.07
CA TYR A 122 5.28 14.51 -5.34
C TYR A 122 3.90 13.93 -5.12
N VAL A 123 2.88 14.79 -5.05
CA VAL A 123 1.50 14.42 -4.82
C VAL A 123 0.77 14.32 -6.16
N LYS A 124 1.45 13.90 -7.21
CA LYS A 124 0.81 13.63 -8.48
C LYS A 124 0.00 12.35 -8.36
N ASP A 125 -1.30 12.52 -8.20
CA ASP A 125 -2.22 11.41 -8.28
C ASP A 125 -2.19 10.78 -9.67
N ASN A 126 -2.10 9.48 -9.76
CA ASN A 126 -2.45 8.79 -10.98
C ASN A 126 -3.93 8.42 -10.90
N THR A 127 -4.72 9.05 -11.76
CA THR A 127 -6.16 8.81 -11.89
C THR A 127 -6.53 8.09 -13.18
N ASN A 128 -5.54 7.73 -14.02
CA ASN A 128 -5.75 6.95 -15.25
C ASN A 128 -5.87 5.46 -14.92
N ILE A 129 -6.88 5.12 -14.13
CA ILE A 129 -7.12 3.78 -13.65
C ILE A 129 -7.94 3.01 -14.66
N LYS A 130 -7.41 1.92 -15.19
CA LYS A 130 -8.17 0.96 -16.01
C LYS A 130 -9.02 0.07 -15.10
N LEU A 131 -10.10 -0.49 -15.61
CA LEU A 131 -10.94 -1.44 -14.86
C LEU A 131 -10.61 -2.88 -15.24
N GLY A 132 -10.64 -3.75 -14.25
CA GLY A 132 -10.42 -5.18 -14.39
C GLY A 132 -8.96 -5.60 -14.29
N LYS A 133 -8.78 -6.89 -14.17
CA LYS A 133 -7.47 -7.54 -14.13
C LYS A 133 -6.73 -7.33 -15.46
N PRO A 134 -5.44 -6.95 -15.46
CA PRO A 134 -4.67 -6.82 -16.69
C PRO A 134 -4.51 -8.17 -17.41
N THR A 135 -4.51 -8.14 -18.74
CA THR A 135 -4.38 -9.35 -19.57
C THR A 135 -3.08 -10.12 -19.28
N ASN A 136 -1.96 -9.39 -19.15
CA ASN A 136 -0.65 -9.95 -18.81
C ASN A 136 -0.39 -9.85 -17.30
N SER A 137 -1.26 -10.43 -16.48
CA SER A 137 -1.18 -10.27 -15.02
C SER A 137 0.13 -10.81 -14.40
N SER A 138 0.91 -11.61 -15.12
CA SER A 138 2.26 -12.02 -14.72
C SER A 138 3.24 -10.83 -14.61
N ASP A 139 3.01 -9.76 -15.36
CA ASP A 139 3.82 -8.55 -15.38
C ASP A 139 3.42 -7.54 -14.30
N TYR A 140 2.40 -7.87 -13.54
CA TYR A 140 1.82 -7.00 -12.50
C TYR A 140 1.89 -7.66 -11.13
N ILE A 141 1.78 -6.83 -10.13
CA ILE A 141 1.52 -7.20 -8.74
C ILE A 141 0.12 -6.74 -8.37
N PHE A 142 -0.55 -7.50 -7.53
CA PHE A 142 -1.86 -7.15 -6.98
C PHE A 142 -1.71 -6.65 -5.54
N LEU A 143 -2.21 -5.46 -5.30
CA LEU A 143 -2.22 -4.80 -4.01
C LEU A 143 -3.67 -4.71 -3.50
N PRO A 144 -4.07 -5.54 -2.53
CA PRO A 144 -5.40 -5.48 -1.92
C PRO A 144 -5.59 -4.20 -1.08
N THR A 145 -6.83 -3.82 -0.87
CA THR A 145 -7.21 -2.69 0.00
C THR A 145 -7.18 -3.09 1.49
N PHE A 146 -6.00 -3.39 2.03
CA PHE A 146 -5.83 -3.91 3.39
C PHE A 146 -6.09 -2.90 4.51
N GLY A 147 -6.33 -1.61 4.20
CA GLY A 147 -6.43 -0.59 5.23
C GLY A 147 -5.12 -0.41 6.02
N TYR A 148 -5.25 0.02 7.26
CA TYR A 148 -4.12 0.10 8.20
C TYR A 148 -4.61 0.07 9.65
N TYR A 149 -3.70 -0.21 10.59
CA TYR A 149 -3.98 -0.06 12.02
C TYR A 149 -3.62 1.35 12.49
N LEU A 150 -4.61 2.04 13.08
CA LEU A 150 -4.46 3.40 13.57
C LEU A 150 -3.70 3.41 14.89
N ALA A 151 -2.68 4.28 14.98
CA ALA A 151 -1.92 4.51 16.19
C ALA A 151 -2.82 4.94 17.37
N GLY A 152 -2.39 4.59 18.56
CA GLY A 152 -3.06 4.94 19.82
C GLY A 152 -4.33 4.13 20.11
N THR A 153 -5.06 3.69 19.09
CA THR A 153 -6.28 2.88 19.26
C THR A 153 -6.11 1.43 18.86
N GLY A 154 -5.14 1.10 17.98
CA GLY A 154 -4.97 -0.22 17.40
C GLY A 154 -6.13 -0.66 16.51
N LYS A 155 -7.04 0.25 16.17
CA LYS A 155 -8.20 -0.05 15.34
C LYS A 155 -7.76 -0.28 13.90
N LEU A 156 -8.17 -1.40 13.28
CA LEU A 156 -8.07 -1.59 11.84
C LEU A 156 -9.08 -0.68 11.15
N THR A 157 -8.62 0.11 10.20
CA THR A 157 -9.43 1.10 9.50
C THR A 157 -9.23 1.02 8.00
N PHE A 158 -10.27 1.36 7.24
CA PHE A 158 -10.31 1.36 5.76
C PHE A 158 -10.04 0.01 5.08
N LEU A 159 -10.13 -1.11 5.79
CA LEU A 159 -10.07 -2.44 5.21
C LEU A 159 -11.18 -2.60 4.15
N GLY A 160 -10.81 -3.04 2.94
CA GLY A 160 -11.72 -3.14 1.80
C GLY A 160 -11.98 -1.83 1.04
N ARG A 161 -11.45 -0.69 1.51
CA ARG A 161 -11.64 0.61 0.85
C ARG A 161 -10.36 1.22 0.32
N TYR A 162 -9.28 1.16 1.15
CA TYR A 162 -7.99 1.76 0.83
C TYR A 162 -6.87 0.77 1.13
N GLY A 163 -5.80 0.85 0.34
CA GLY A 163 -4.55 0.18 0.64
C GLY A 163 -3.48 1.21 1.00
N TYR A 164 -2.72 0.91 2.05
CA TYR A 164 -1.59 1.70 2.51
C TYR A 164 -0.38 0.78 2.66
N TYR A 165 0.69 1.11 1.97
CA TYR A 165 1.89 0.30 1.89
C TYR A 165 3.12 1.13 2.24
N TRP A 166 3.89 0.71 3.23
CA TRP A 166 5.10 1.43 3.62
C TRP A 166 6.18 1.38 2.55
N SER A 167 6.84 2.52 2.37
CA SER A 167 8.14 2.61 1.72
C SER A 167 9.25 2.27 2.71
N SER A 168 10.40 1.85 2.19
CA SER A 168 11.64 1.75 2.98
C SER A 168 12.24 3.13 3.32
N THR A 169 11.73 4.22 2.74
CA THR A 169 12.26 5.57 2.93
C THR A 169 11.49 6.32 4.02
N PRO A 170 12.12 6.71 5.14
CA PRO A 170 11.59 7.71 6.05
C PRO A 170 11.59 9.09 5.37
N ARG A 171 10.73 10.00 5.84
CA ARG A 171 10.81 11.37 5.34
C ARG A 171 12.15 12.03 5.76
N PRO A 172 12.89 12.62 4.82
CA PRO A 172 14.21 13.20 5.11
C PRO A 172 14.19 14.46 6.00
N ASP A 173 13.02 15.05 6.23
CA ASP A 173 12.87 16.23 7.10
C ASP A 173 12.97 15.92 8.61
N GLY A 174 13.33 14.70 8.96
CA GLY A 174 13.53 14.28 10.35
C GLY A 174 12.24 14.07 11.15
N GLY A 175 11.08 14.11 10.51
CA GLY A 175 9.78 13.92 11.14
C GLY A 175 9.48 12.47 11.55
N LEU A 176 8.36 12.30 12.24
CA LEU A 176 7.81 10.99 12.63
C LEU A 176 7.18 10.23 11.45
N ASN A 177 7.29 10.75 10.23
CA ASN A 177 6.64 10.25 9.05
C ASN A 177 7.54 9.37 8.18
N ALA A 178 6.92 8.47 7.42
CA ALA A 178 7.56 7.74 6.32
C ALA A 178 6.67 7.82 5.08
N TYR A 179 7.28 7.63 3.90
CA TYR A 179 6.52 7.56 2.66
C TYR A 179 5.66 6.31 2.60
N ASN A 180 4.51 6.41 1.97
CA ASN A 180 3.64 5.30 1.66
C ASN A 180 3.07 5.40 0.25
N LEU A 181 2.74 4.24 -0.32
CA LEU A 181 1.88 4.14 -1.47
C LEU A 181 0.44 3.97 -0.99
N TYR A 182 -0.42 4.84 -1.44
CA TYR A 182 -1.84 4.83 -1.17
C TYR A 182 -2.60 4.45 -2.43
N ILE A 183 -3.50 3.49 -2.31
CA ILE A 183 -4.37 3.05 -3.40
C ILE A 183 -5.83 3.09 -2.99
N ARG A 184 -6.67 3.45 -3.94
CA ARG A 184 -8.13 3.29 -3.89
C ARG A 184 -8.67 3.14 -5.32
N ARG A 185 -9.97 2.90 -5.44
CA ARG A 185 -10.61 2.61 -6.72
C ARG A 185 -10.27 3.58 -7.86
N ASP A 186 -10.16 4.85 -7.56
CA ASP A 186 -10.00 5.92 -8.53
C ASP A 186 -8.66 6.66 -8.44
N LYS A 187 -7.71 6.12 -7.64
CA LYS A 187 -6.48 6.85 -7.34
C LYS A 187 -5.34 5.96 -6.90
N VAL A 188 -4.16 6.22 -7.41
CA VAL A 188 -2.87 5.83 -6.84
C VAL A 188 -2.12 7.10 -6.46
N HIS A 189 -1.53 7.11 -5.27
CA HIS A 189 -0.88 8.29 -4.72
C HIS A 189 0.36 7.90 -3.89
N VAL A 190 1.42 8.68 -3.99
CA VAL A 190 2.57 8.58 -3.08
C VAL A 190 2.42 9.66 -2.03
N GLY A 191 2.17 9.24 -0.80
CA GLY A 191 1.99 10.14 0.33
C GLY A 191 2.97 9.85 1.45
N TYR A 192 2.65 10.32 2.63
CA TYR A 192 3.36 9.99 3.85
C TYR A 192 2.37 9.79 5.00
N GLY A 193 2.80 9.05 5.98
CA GLY A 193 2.02 8.76 7.18
C GLY A 193 2.89 8.68 8.42
N ASP A 194 2.25 8.81 9.57
CA ASP A 194 2.90 8.66 10.86
C ASP A 194 3.38 7.21 11.03
N ARG A 195 4.66 7.03 11.36
CA ARG A 195 5.30 5.72 11.57
C ARG A 195 4.74 4.93 12.75
N THR A 196 3.94 5.58 13.60
CA THR A 196 3.21 4.89 14.67
C THR A 196 2.00 4.10 14.15
N ASN A 197 1.51 4.39 12.94
CA ASN A 197 0.51 3.57 12.27
C ASN A 197 1.16 2.28 11.73
N ALA A 198 0.39 1.19 11.68
CA ALA A 198 0.85 -0.04 11.05
C ALA A 198 0.21 -0.21 9.68
N HIS A 199 1.02 -0.02 8.64
CA HIS A 199 0.66 -0.27 7.24
C HIS A 199 1.22 -1.61 6.78
N CYS A 200 0.68 -2.15 5.69
CA CYS A 200 1.21 -3.35 5.09
C CYS A 200 2.64 -3.15 4.59
N LEU A 201 3.45 -4.18 4.76
CA LEU A 201 4.73 -4.32 4.08
C LEU A 201 4.50 -5.02 2.75
N TRP A 202 5.27 -4.62 1.78
CA TRP A 202 5.21 -5.15 0.46
C TRP A 202 6.64 -5.23 -0.13
N PRO A 203 7.39 -6.25 0.24
CA PRO A 203 8.65 -6.55 -0.43
C PRO A 203 8.35 -7.13 -1.82
N GLU A 204 9.00 -6.60 -2.81
CA GLU A 204 9.01 -7.12 -4.18
C GLU A 204 10.08 -8.20 -4.37
#